data_97c316293ab74b6a44ad7190c795930f
#
_entry.id   97c316293ab74b6a44ad7190c795930f
#
_cell.length_a   1.000
_cell.length_b   1.000
_cell.length_c   1.000
_cell.angle_alpha   90.00
_cell.angle_beta   90.00
_cell.angle_gamma   90.00
#
_symmetry.space_group_name_H-M   'P 1'
#
loop_
_entity.id
_entity.type
_entity.pdbx_description
1 polymer ?
#
loop_
_entity_poly.entity_id
_entity_poly.type
_entity_poly.pdbx_seq_one_letter_code
_entity_poly.pdbx_strand_id
1 'polypeptide(L)'
;TGCENVIGYIPVPLGVAGPLLLDGKQYYIPMSTTEGCLIASTNRGCRAVEHCGIKSRIVADGMTRGPVVRFTSITKATEVVAWLEVTDNFSLVKENFDSTSRFAKLTRITTRLAGRYLFLRFVAETGDAMGMNMLSKGTEKALLAVQKRFPDMEILSLSGNFCTDKKPAAVNWIEGRGKSVVCEAIVSGDVVSSVLKSSTHVLVDLNTSKNMIGSAVAGSIGKKLVGCFLVF
;
A
#
# COMPACT_ATOMS: atom_id res chain seq x y z
N THR A 1 4.40 1.18 -25.71
CA THR A 1 5.28 0.69 -24.61
C THR A 1 5.42 1.79 -23.57
N GLY A 2 5.49 1.45 -22.29
CA GLY A 2 5.72 2.41 -21.21
C GLY A 2 7.20 2.76 -20.98
N CYS A 3 8.07 2.50 -21.97
CA CYS A 3 9.49 2.80 -21.89
C CYS A 3 9.88 3.70 -23.06
N GLU A 4 10.56 4.79 -22.75
CA GLU A 4 11.12 5.74 -23.70
C GLU A 4 12.53 5.29 -24.12
N ASN A 5 13.01 5.76 -25.27
CA ASN A 5 14.35 5.48 -25.81
C ASN A 5 14.70 3.97 -25.82
N VAL A 6 13.77 3.15 -26.28
CA VAL A 6 13.91 1.70 -26.30
C VAL A 6 15.04 1.30 -27.24
N ILE A 7 16.01 0.53 -26.73
CA ILE A 7 17.12 -0.06 -27.48
C ILE A 7 16.99 -1.58 -27.64
N GLY A 8 16.05 -2.20 -26.93
CA GLY A 8 15.84 -3.65 -26.96
C GLY A 8 14.95 -4.13 -25.83
N TYR A 9 14.85 -5.45 -25.70
CA TYR A 9 14.04 -6.13 -24.68
C TYR A 9 14.91 -7.16 -23.96
N ILE A 10 14.70 -7.27 -22.64
CA ILE A 10 15.30 -8.31 -21.80
C ILE A 10 14.18 -9.27 -21.41
N PRO A 11 14.26 -10.56 -21.81
CA PRO A 11 13.28 -11.54 -21.40
C PRO A 11 13.46 -11.86 -19.91
N VAL A 12 12.34 -11.85 -19.15
CA VAL A 12 12.28 -12.29 -17.76
C VAL A 12 11.44 -13.55 -17.69
N PRO A 13 11.92 -14.66 -17.08
CA PRO A 13 11.14 -15.88 -16.96
C PRO A 13 9.82 -15.66 -16.26
N LEU A 14 8.76 -16.27 -16.78
CA LEU A 14 7.43 -16.29 -16.19
C LEU A 14 7.09 -17.72 -15.80
N GLY A 15 6.92 -17.97 -14.50
CA GLY A 15 6.44 -19.22 -13.95
C GLY A 15 5.04 -19.08 -13.38
N VAL A 16 4.50 -20.17 -12.84
CA VAL A 16 3.21 -20.19 -12.16
C VAL A 16 3.31 -20.91 -10.82
N ALA A 17 2.77 -20.31 -9.78
CA ALA A 17 2.57 -20.93 -8.47
C ALA A 17 1.10 -21.28 -8.25
N GLY A 18 0.85 -22.37 -7.51
CA GLY A 18 -0.52 -22.79 -7.17
C GLY A 18 -0.77 -24.27 -7.51
N PRO A 19 -2.03 -24.76 -7.27
CA PRO A 19 -3.16 -23.96 -6.88
C PRO A 19 -3.05 -23.42 -5.44
N LEU A 20 -3.42 -22.16 -5.24
CA LEU A 20 -3.59 -21.55 -3.94
C LEU A 20 -5.08 -21.60 -3.56
N LEU A 21 -5.41 -22.25 -2.46
CA LEU A 21 -6.77 -22.22 -1.92
C LEU A 21 -6.97 -20.96 -1.06
N LEU A 22 -7.71 -19.98 -1.60
CA LEU A 22 -7.99 -18.71 -0.95
C LEU A 22 -9.49 -18.44 -0.91
N ASP A 23 -10.05 -18.25 0.28
CA ASP A 23 -11.48 -18.01 0.50
C ASP A 23 -12.38 -19.04 -0.20
N GLY A 24 -11.96 -20.32 -0.21
CA GLY A 24 -12.68 -21.45 -0.81
C GLY A 24 -12.55 -21.58 -2.33
N LYS A 25 -11.72 -20.74 -2.98
CA LYS A 25 -11.46 -20.80 -4.41
C LYS A 25 -9.99 -21.09 -4.70
N GLN A 26 -9.73 -21.81 -5.77
CA GLN A 26 -8.37 -22.10 -6.23
C GLN A 26 -7.90 -21.04 -7.23
N TYR A 27 -6.67 -20.57 -7.04
CA TYR A 27 -6.03 -19.59 -7.90
C TYR A 27 -4.65 -20.08 -8.34
N TYR A 28 -4.31 -19.83 -9.59
CA TYR A 28 -2.95 -19.96 -10.10
C TYR A 28 -2.33 -18.57 -10.23
N ILE A 29 -1.13 -18.40 -9.71
CA ILE A 29 -0.48 -17.10 -9.58
C ILE A 29 0.70 -17.04 -10.54
N PRO A 30 0.62 -16.25 -11.63
CA PRO A 30 1.76 -16.01 -12.49
C PRO A 30 2.80 -15.18 -11.76
N MET A 31 4.06 -15.62 -11.81
CA MET A 31 5.19 -15.00 -11.13
C MET A 31 6.35 -14.82 -12.10
N SER A 32 6.75 -13.57 -12.32
CA SER A 32 7.92 -13.23 -13.15
C SER A 32 9.10 -12.88 -12.25
N THR A 33 10.21 -13.62 -12.38
CA THR A 33 11.37 -13.44 -11.52
C THR A 33 12.64 -14.01 -12.15
N THR A 34 13.77 -13.44 -11.74
CA THR A 34 15.12 -14.00 -11.99
C THR A 34 15.70 -14.66 -10.73
N GLU A 35 14.98 -14.63 -9.59
CA GLU A 35 15.40 -15.27 -8.35
C GLU A 35 15.18 -16.78 -8.42
N GLY A 36 16.24 -17.54 -8.20
CA GLY A 36 16.18 -19.01 -8.14
C GLY A 36 15.31 -19.51 -6.99
N CYS A 37 14.59 -20.60 -7.23
CA CYS A 37 13.74 -21.30 -6.25
C CYS A 37 12.54 -20.50 -5.70
N LEU A 38 12.30 -19.25 -6.11
CA LEU A 38 11.18 -18.46 -5.58
C LEU A 38 9.84 -19.12 -5.87
N ILE A 39 9.60 -19.51 -7.12
CA ILE A 39 8.33 -20.13 -7.53
C ILE A 39 8.16 -21.51 -6.89
N ALA A 40 9.23 -22.31 -6.82
CA ALA A 40 9.20 -23.61 -6.16
C ALA A 40 8.90 -23.48 -4.66
N SER A 41 9.45 -22.47 -3.99
CA SER A 41 9.17 -22.16 -2.59
C SER A 41 7.73 -21.71 -2.38
N THR A 42 7.20 -20.87 -3.27
CA THR A 42 5.80 -20.43 -3.26
C THR A 42 4.86 -21.61 -3.48
N ASN A 43 5.15 -22.50 -4.42
CA ASN A 43 4.38 -23.74 -4.64
C ASN A 43 4.37 -24.65 -3.40
N ARG A 44 5.49 -24.74 -2.68
CA ARG A 44 5.53 -25.50 -1.43
C ARG A 44 4.60 -24.85 -0.37
N GLY A 45 4.56 -23.53 -0.29
CA GLY A 45 3.60 -22.81 0.55
C GLY A 45 2.15 -23.09 0.15
N CYS A 46 1.82 -23.06 -1.14
CA CYS A 46 0.48 -23.40 -1.64
C CYS A 46 0.07 -24.81 -1.22
N ARG A 47 0.98 -25.81 -1.32
CA ARG A 47 0.71 -27.18 -0.85
C ARG A 47 0.51 -27.27 0.65
N ALA A 48 1.22 -26.46 1.45
CA ALA A 48 1.06 -26.45 2.89
C ALA A 48 -0.33 -25.95 3.32
N VAL A 49 -0.98 -25.11 2.54
CA VAL A 49 -2.32 -24.59 2.81
C VAL A 49 -3.42 -25.22 1.93
N GLU A 50 -3.10 -26.27 1.17
CA GLU A 50 -4.03 -26.90 0.22
C GLU A 50 -5.33 -27.41 0.86
N HIS A 51 -5.22 -27.94 2.07
CA HIS A 51 -6.38 -28.52 2.78
C HIS A 51 -7.08 -27.52 3.70
N CYS A 52 -6.32 -26.67 4.40
CA CYS A 52 -6.92 -25.68 5.31
C CYS A 52 -7.43 -24.44 4.58
N GLY A 53 -6.80 -24.09 3.47
CA GLY A 53 -7.01 -22.83 2.78
C GLY A 53 -6.50 -21.62 3.55
N ILE A 54 -6.49 -20.49 2.85
CA ILE A 54 -6.25 -19.17 3.45
C ILE A 54 -7.58 -18.43 3.48
N LYS A 55 -7.90 -17.81 4.61
CA LYS A 55 -8.99 -16.86 4.74
C LYS A 55 -8.43 -15.45 4.67
N SER A 56 -9.07 -14.57 3.92
CA SER A 56 -8.64 -13.18 3.79
C SER A 56 -9.77 -12.18 4.05
N ARG A 57 -9.39 -10.98 4.53
CA ARG A 57 -10.31 -9.85 4.67
C ARG A 57 -9.60 -8.57 4.30
N ILE A 58 -10.24 -7.75 3.47
CA ILE A 58 -9.83 -6.37 3.24
C ILE A 58 -10.34 -5.55 4.42
N VAL A 59 -9.41 -4.94 5.15
CA VAL A 59 -9.71 -4.15 6.36
C VAL A 59 -9.66 -2.64 6.09
N ALA A 60 -8.98 -2.22 5.03
CA ALA A 60 -8.98 -0.84 4.55
C ALA A 60 -8.67 -0.78 3.06
N ASP A 61 -9.20 0.22 2.38
CA ASP A 61 -8.94 0.52 0.97
C ASP A 61 -8.70 2.02 0.79
N GLY A 62 -7.56 2.39 0.29
CA GLY A 62 -7.23 3.80 0.10
C GLY A 62 -5.84 3.99 -0.50
N MET A 63 -5.80 4.25 -1.82
CA MET A 63 -4.58 4.68 -2.49
C MET A 63 -4.30 6.14 -2.15
N THR A 64 -3.03 6.53 -2.15
CA THR A 64 -2.62 7.84 -1.66
C THR A 64 -1.83 8.66 -2.68
N ARG A 65 -2.06 9.98 -2.64
CA ARG A 65 -1.23 10.99 -3.27
C ARG A 65 -0.94 12.08 -2.25
N GLY A 66 0.33 12.50 -2.14
CA GLY A 66 0.78 13.39 -1.08
C GLY A 66 1.47 14.64 -1.62
N PRO A 67 0.72 15.64 -2.13
CA PRO A 67 1.29 16.90 -2.55
C PRO A 67 1.88 17.69 -1.39
N VAL A 68 2.78 18.59 -1.74
CA VAL A 68 3.31 19.62 -0.84
C VAL A 68 3.02 20.99 -1.42
N VAL A 69 2.46 21.85 -0.56
CA VAL A 69 2.18 23.26 -0.87
C VAL A 69 2.89 24.16 0.11
N ARG A 70 3.14 25.40 -0.28
CA ARG A 70 3.83 26.41 0.52
C ARG A 70 2.95 27.65 0.65
N PHE A 71 3.05 28.31 1.81
CA PHE A 71 2.37 29.57 2.10
C PHE A 71 3.38 30.65 2.50
N THR A 72 2.93 31.89 2.55
CA THR A 72 3.73 33.03 3.00
C THR A 72 4.06 32.96 4.49
N SER A 73 3.20 32.32 5.29
CA SER A 73 3.37 32.15 6.74
C SER A 73 2.77 30.84 7.25
N ILE A 74 3.15 30.44 8.47
CA ILE A 74 2.52 29.32 9.17
C ILE A 74 1.05 29.60 9.48
N THR A 75 0.69 30.86 9.78
CA THR A 75 -0.70 31.26 10.03
C THR A 75 -1.57 30.95 8.82
N LYS A 76 -1.12 31.30 7.62
CA LYS A 76 -1.84 30.96 6.39
C LYS A 76 -1.95 29.46 6.16
N ALA A 77 -0.89 28.71 6.44
CA ALA A 77 -0.94 27.25 6.34
C ALA A 77 -1.95 26.62 7.31
N THR A 78 -2.02 27.11 8.55
CA THR A 78 -3.01 26.62 9.55
C THR A 78 -4.44 27.04 9.23
N GLU A 79 -4.67 28.21 8.62
CA GLU A 79 -6.00 28.61 8.14
C GLU A 79 -6.53 27.58 7.11
N VAL A 80 -5.68 27.08 6.22
CA VAL A 80 -6.08 26.07 5.23
C VAL A 80 -6.36 24.72 5.89
N VAL A 81 -5.60 24.33 6.92
CA VAL A 81 -5.89 23.10 7.68
C VAL A 81 -7.27 23.19 8.32
N ALA A 82 -7.55 24.28 9.05
CA ALA A 82 -8.85 24.49 9.69
C ALA A 82 -9.99 24.56 8.66
N TRP A 83 -9.75 25.18 7.51
CA TRP A 83 -10.72 25.24 6.42
C TRP A 83 -11.06 23.86 5.86
N LEU A 84 -10.07 22.99 5.69
CA LEU A 84 -10.27 21.62 5.21
C LEU A 84 -11.02 20.71 6.21
N GLU A 85 -11.00 21.02 7.50
CA GLU A 85 -11.72 20.27 8.54
C GLU A 85 -13.23 20.54 8.52
N VAL A 86 -13.67 21.63 7.88
CA VAL A 86 -15.09 21.95 7.71
C VAL A 86 -15.69 21.05 6.62
N THR A 87 -16.77 20.35 6.96
CA THR A 87 -17.40 19.34 6.09
C THR A 87 -17.77 19.87 4.70
N ASP A 88 -18.34 21.08 4.63
CA ASP A 88 -18.77 21.68 3.35
C ASP A 88 -17.55 21.98 2.47
N ASN A 89 -16.46 22.45 3.05
CA ASN A 89 -15.24 22.76 2.34
C ASN A 89 -14.56 21.47 1.84
N PHE A 90 -14.52 20.43 2.69
CA PHE A 90 -14.03 19.12 2.26
C PHE A 90 -14.89 18.57 1.12
N SER A 91 -16.21 18.72 1.18
CA SER A 91 -17.13 18.29 0.11
C SER A 91 -16.83 18.99 -1.21
N LEU A 92 -16.57 20.29 -1.20
CA LEU A 92 -16.15 21.05 -2.39
C LEU A 92 -14.85 20.49 -2.99
N VAL A 93 -13.85 20.20 -2.15
CA VAL A 93 -12.57 19.60 -2.58
C VAL A 93 -12.79 18.20 -3.15
N LYS A 94 -13.62 17.40 -2.48
CA LYS A 94 -14.00 16.06 -2.91
C LYS A 94 -14.72 16.06 -4.25
N GLU A 95 -15.69 16.92 -4.47
CA GLU A 95 -16.40 17.03 -5.75
C GLU A 95 -15.45 17.35 -6.91
N ASN A 96 -14.51 18.26 -6.69
CA ASN A 96 -13.50 18.58 -7.69
C ASN A 96 -12.60 17.38 -8.00
N PHE A 97 -12.16 16.66 -6.98
CA PHE A 97 -11.38 15.43 -7.13
C PHE A 97 -12.16 14.36 -7.90
N ASP A 98 -13.36 14.02 -7.41
CA ASP A 98 -14.19 12.92 -7.89
C ASP A 98 -14.68 13.14 -9.35
N SER A 99 -14.78 14.41 -9.77
CA SER A 99 -15.19 14.78 -11.14
C SER A 99 -14.18 14.37 -12.22
N THR A 100 -12.96 14.01 -11.84
CA THR A 100 -11.89 13.63 -12.78
C THR A 100 -11.92 12.17 -13.19
N SER A 101 -12.61 11.32 -12.42
CA SER A 101 -12.70 9.88 -12.65
C SER A 101 -14.00 9.31 -12.09
N ARG A 102 -14.59 8.38 -12.80
CA ARG A 102 -15.75 7.62 -12.29
C ARG A 102 -15.35 6.56 -11.24
N PHE A 103 -14.10 6.16 -11.20
CA PHE A 103 -13.59 5.11 -10.31
C PHE A 103 -12.89 5.65 -9.06
N ALA A 104 -12.12 6.74 -9.20
CA ALA A 104 -11.41 7.33 -8.07
C ALA A 104 -12.37 8.19 -7.24
N LYS A 105 -12.50 7.87 -5.95
CA LYS A 105 -13.37 8.58 -5.00
C LYS A 105 -12.57 8.98 -3.77
N LEU A 106 -12.44 10.28 -3.54
CA LEU A 106 -11.75 10.82 -2.37
C LEU A 106 -12.48 10.45 -1.10
N THR A 107 -11.77 9.86 -0.14
CA THR A 107 -12.32 9.47 1.17
C THR A 107 -11.88 10.38 2.29
N ARG A 108 -10.60 10.80 2.29
CA ARG A 108 -10.06 11.71 3.31
C ARG A 108 -8.83 12.45 2.82
N ILE A 109 -8.49 13.52 3.54
CA ILE A 109 -7.22 14.24 3.40
C ILE A 109 -6.59 14.32 4.79
N THR A 110 -5.35 13.80 4.91
CA THR A 110 -4.55 13.95 6.13
C THR A 110 -3.53 15.06 5.92
N THR A 111 -3.41 15.97 6.88
CA THR A 111 -2.52 17.12 6.80
C THR A 111 -1.34 17.00 7.76
N ARG A 112 -0.17 17.52 7.36
CA ARG A 112 1.00 17.69 8.23
C ARG A 112 1.69 19.01 7.91
N LEU A 113 2.02 19.76 8.94
CA LEU A 113 2.72 21.03 8.84
C LEU A 113 4.21 20.88 9.14
N ALA A 114 5.02 21.56 8.35
CA ALA A 114 6.44 21.74 8.60
C ALA A 114 6.82 23.20 8.28
N GLY A 115 6.80 24.05 9.29
CA GLY A 115 6.88 25.51 9.10
C GLY A 115 5.74 26.00 8.21
N ARG A 116 6.09 26.70 7.13
CA ARG A 116 5.10 27.20 6.14
C ARG A 116 4.76 26.20 5.03
N TYR A 117 5.27 24.97 5.10
CA TYR A 117 4.92 23.89 4.18
C TYR A 117 3.78 23.09 4.74
N LEU A 118 2.78 22.82 3.91
CA LEU A 118 1.67 21.94 4.22
C LEU A 118 1.76 20.70 3.31
N PHE A 119 1.91 19.55 3.93
CA PHE A 119 1.82 18.25 3.27
C PHE A 119 0.39 17.74 3.39
N LEU A 120 -0.21 17.42 2.26
CA LEU A 120 -1.57 16.92 2.16
C LEU A 120 -1.51 15.47 1.67
N ARG A 121 -2.12 14.54 2.39
CA ARG A 121 -2.20 13.15 1.95
C ARG A 121 -3.63 12.86 1.54
N PHE A 122 -3.88 12.93 0.25
CA PHE A 122 -5.15 12.53 -0.35
C PHE A 122 -5.27 11.02 -0.33
N VAL A 123 -6.36 10.49 0.17
CA VAL A 123 -6.67 9.06 0.23
C VAL A 123 -7.94 8.83 -0.55
N ALA A 124 -7.89 7.92 -1.54
CA ALA A 124 -9.03 7.64 -2.40
C ALA A 124 -9.16 6.13 -2.71
N GLU A 125 -10.37 5.66 -2.82
CA GLU A 125 -10.68 4.38 -3.42
C GLU A 125 -10.50 4.45 -4.93
N THR A 126 -10.02 3.37 -5.56
CA THR A 126 -9.72 3.34 -7.00
C THR A 126 -10.32 2.11 -7.71
N GLY A 127 -11.18 1.34 -7.02
CA GLY A 127 -11.68 0.06 -7.52
C GLY A 127 -10.55 -0.98 -7.62
N ASP A 128 -10.53 -1.76 -8.68
CA ASP A 128 -9.54 -2.83 -8.87
C ASP A 128 -8.16 -2.35 -9.35
N ALA A 129 -8.07 -1.09 -9.80
CA ALA A 129 -6.81 -0.53 -10.25
C ALA A 129 -5.99 0.07 -9.10
N MET A 130 -4.65 0.07 -9.21
CA MET A 130 -3.77 0.80 -8.29
C MET A 130 -4.05 2.31 -8.30
N GLY A 131 -4.40 2.90 -9.43
CA GLY A 131 -5.05 4.20 -9.52
C GLY A 131 -4.18 5.45 -9.40
N MET A 132 -2.84 5.36 -9.42
CA MET A 132 -1.96 6.53 -9.21
C MET A 132 -2.20 7.67 -10.20
N ASN A 133 -2.45 7.36 -11.47
CA ASN A 133 -2.73 8.39 -12.49
C ASN A 133 -4.07 9.10 -12.21
N MET A 134 -5.10 8.34 -11.79
CA MET A 134 -6.39 8.91 -11.40
C MET A 134 -6.24 9.82 -10.18
N LEU A 135 -5.48 9.37 -9.16
CA LEU A 135 -5.22 10.18 -7.97
C LEU A 135 -4.44 11.46 -8.30
N SER A 136 -3.42 11.38 -9.16
CA SER A 136 -2.64 12.55 -9.54
C SER A 136 -3.53 13.60 -10.20
N LYS A 137 -4.37 13.21 -11.16
CA LYS A 137 -5.32 14.10 -11.84
C LYS A 137 -6.38 14.67 -10.89
N GLY A 138 -6.93 13.83 -10.01
CA GLY A 138 -7.89 14.26 -9.00
C GLY A 138 -7.30 15.25 -8.01
N THR A 139 -6.11 14.94 -7.49
CA THR A 139 -5.40 15.81 -6.56
C THR A 139 -5.05 17.17 -7.16
N GLU A 140 -4.58 17.19 -8.39
CA GLU A 140 -4.28 18.45 -9.10
C GLU A 140 -5.53 19.34 -9.19
N LYS A 141 -6.65 18.80 -9.65
CA LYS A 141 -7.91 19.56 -9.76
C LYS A 141 -8.41 20.02 -8.39
N ALA A 142 -8.31 19.18 -7.38
CA ALA A 142 -8.66 19.52 -6.00
C ALA A 142 -7.79 20.65 -5.45
N LEU A 143 -6.47 20.61 -5.66
CA LEU A 143 -5.56 21.68 -5.24
C LEU A 143 -5.85 23.02 -5.93
N LEU A 144 -6.19 22.99 -7.22
CA LEU A 144 -6.61 24.21 -7.94
C LEU A 144 -7.90 24.80 -7.36
N ALA A 145 -8.82 23.97 -6.87
CA ALA A 145 -10.02 24.48 -6.18
C ALA A 145 -9.66 25.13 -4.84
N VAL A 146 -8.74 24.55 -4.06
CA VAL A 146 -8.21 25.15 -2.82
C VAL A 146 -7.48 26.47 -3.13
N GLN A 147 -6.65 26.50 -4.18
CA GLN A 147 -5.88 27.69 -4.58
C GLN A 147 -6.78 28.87 -4.97
N LYS A 148 -7.94 28.61 -5.54
CA LYS A 148 -8.94 29.69 -5.81
C LYS A 148 -9.39 30.40 -4.54
N ARG A 149 -9.48 29.68 -3.43
CA ARG A 149 -9.86 30.23 -2.12
C ARG A 149 -8.66 30.87 -1.40
N PHE A 150 -7.46 30.32 -1.62
CA PHE A 150 -6.19 30.74 -1.02
C PHE A 150 -5.18 31.07 -2.12
N PRO A 151 -5.27 32.25 -2.76
CA PRO A 151 -4.43 32.56 -3.92
C PRO A 151 -2.94 32.65 -3.63
N ASP A 152 -2.55 32.81 -2.35
CA ASP A 152 -1.17 32.81 -1.88
C ASP A 152 -0.60 31.39 -1.68
N MET A 153 -1.39 30.35 -1.92
CA MET A 153 -0.94 28.96 -1.90
C MET A 153 -0.10 28.65 -3.15
N GLU A 154 1.15 28.25 -2.93
CA GLU A 154 2.03 27.78 -3.99
C GLU A 154 2.07 26.25 -4.01
N ILE A 155 1.71 25.63 -5.13
CA ILE A 155 1.80 24.18 -5.33
C ILE A 155 3.24 23.85 -5.77
N LEU A 156 4.03 23.26 -4.87
CA LEU A 156 5.42 22.92 -5.16
C LEU A 156 5.54 21.60 -5.92
N SER A 157 4.79 20.59 -5.52
CA SER A 157 4.79 19.29 -6.17
C SER A 157 3.53 18.50 -5.85
N LEU A 158 3.04 17.72 -6.81
CA LEU A 158 1.99 16.73 -6.58
C LEU A 158 2.47 15.53 -5.75
N SER A 159 3.79 15.35 -5.60
CA SER A 159 4.39 14.34 -4.73
C SER A 159 5.45 14.97 -3.82
N GLY A 160 5.06 15.30 -2.60
CA GLY A 160 5.97 15.70 -1.51
C GLY A 160 6.52 14.51 -0.72
N ASN A 161 6.48 13.30 -1.28
CA ASN A 161 6.85 12.02 -0.66
C ASN A 161 5.98 11.58 0.53
N PHE A 162 5.03 12.37 0.98
CA PHE A 162 4.08 11.97 2.04
C PHE A 162 3.07 10.92 1.57
N CYS A 163 2.92 10.71 0.26
CA CYS A 163 2.23 9.55 -0.32
C CYS A 163 2.99 8.23 -0.09
N THR A 164 4.30 8.30 0.17
CA THR A 164 5.22 7.17 0.36
C THR A 164 5.21 6.16 -0.80
N ASP A 165 4.98 6.67 -2.02
CA ASP A 165 4.99 5.86 -3.23
C ASP A 165 6.37 5.25 -3.49
N LYS A 166 6.42 3.93 -3.71
CA LYS A 166 7.64 3.16 -4.01
C LYS A 166 8.72 3.20 -2.91
N LYS A 167 8.32 3.43 -1.66
CA LYS A 167 9.25 3.50 -0.53
C LYS A 167 8.68 2.74 0.67
N PRO A 168 9.51 1.99 1.41
CA PRO A 168 9.14 1.48 2.72
C PRO A 168 9.03 2.65 3.70
N ALA A 169 7.90 2.77 4.39
CA ALA A 169 7.68 3.88 5.32
C ALA A 169 6.69 3.50 6.43
N ALA A 170 6.94 4.01 7.64
CA ALA A 170 6.09 3.76 8.79
C ALA A 170 4.64 4.22 8.58
N VAL A 171 4.42 5.33 7.87
CA VAL A 171 3.07 5.85 7.60
C VAL A 171 2.23 4.89 6.75
N ASN A 172 2.83 4.14 5.83
CA ASN A 172 2.11 3.12 5.06
C ASN A 172 1.64 1.96 5.93
N TRP A 173 2.38 1.68 6.99
CA TRP A 173 1.97 0.68 7.97
C TRP A 173 0.87 1.20 8.89
N ILE A 174 1.01 2.41 9.41
CA ILE A 174 0.09 2.98 10.40
C ILE A 174 -1.25 3.35 9.74
N GLU A 175 -1.21 4.00 8.59
CA GLU A 175 -2.39 4.53 7.92
C GLU A 175 -2.86 3.69 6.72
N GLY A 176 -2.05 2.72 6.27
CA GLY A 176 -2.29 1.96 5.06
C GLY A 176 -1.97 2.73 3.78
N ARG A 177 -1.82 1.99 2.68
CA ARG A 177 -1.74 2.52 1.32
C ARG A 177 -2.21 1.47 0.32
N GLY A 178 -3.23 1.77 -0.46
CA GLY A 178 -3.94 0.78 -1.26
C GLY A 178 -4.81 -0.12 -0.40
N LYS A 179 -4.95 -1.38 -0.78
CA LYS A 179 -5.74 -2.35 -0.01
C LYS A 179 -4.91 -2.93 1.13
N SER A 180 -5.41 -2.80 2.35
CA SER A 180 -4.86 -3.47 3.54
C SER A 180 -5.60 -4.78 3.74
N VAL A 181 -4.87 -5.88 3.72
CA VAL A 181 -5.44 -7.22 3.78
C VAL A 181 -4.88 -7.97 4.96
N VAL A 182 -5.75 -8.64 5.72
CA VAL A 182 -5.38 -9.58 6.77
C VAL A 182 -5.71 -10.98 6.27
N CYS A 183 -4.75 -11.89 6.41
CA CYS A 183 -4.90 -13.28 6.00
C CYS A 183 -4.56 -14.21 7.17
N GLU A 184 -5.27 -15.33 7.27
CA GLU A 184 -4.98 -16.40 8.23
C GLU A 184 -5.06 -17.78 7.58
N ALA A 185 -4.25 -18.70 8.08
CA ALA A 185 -4.35 -20.13 7.78
C ALA A 185 -3.92 -20.94 9.01
N ILE A 186 -4.62 -22.03 9.29
CA ILE A 186 -4.27 -22.98 10.36
C ILE A 186 -3.67 -24.23 9.71
N VAL A 187 -2.37 -24.39 9.84
CA VAL A 187 -1.62 -25.51 9.25
C VAL A 187 -1.31 -26.53 10.34
N SER A 188 -1.74 -27.78 10.14
CA SER A 188 -1.48 -28.85 11.12
C SER A 188 0.00 -29.20 11.25
N GLY A 189 0.42 -29.70 12.41
CA GLY A 189 1.79 -30.15 12.65
C GLY A 189 2.25 -31.25 11.67
N ASP A 190 1.33 -32.12 11.22
CA ASP A 190 1.63 -33.17 10.24
C ASP A 190 1.98 -32.56 8.87
N VAL A 191 1.27 -31.53 8.45
CA VAL A 191 1.58 -30.79 7.21
C VAL A 191 2.88 -30.03 7.35
N VAL A 192 3.15 -29.40 8.50
CA VAL A 192 4.44 -28.75 8.77
C VAL A 192 5.59 -29.75 8.62
N SER A 193 5.43 -30.94 9.17
CA SER A 193 6.44 -31.99 9.09
C SER A 193 6.58 -32.56 7.68
N SER A 194 5.48 -32.94 7.05
CA SER A 194 5.49 -33.65 5.76
C SER A 194 5.79 -32.75 4.57
N VAL A 195 5.24 -31.53 4.53
CA VAL A 195 5.36 -30.58 3.39
C VAL A 195 6.48 -29.58 3.62
N LEU A 196 6.53 -28.94 4.79
CA LEU A 196 7.53 -27.92 5.09
C LEU A 196 8.86 -28.49 5.58
N LYS A 197 8.89 -29.82 5.93
CA LYS A 197 10.07 -30.50 6.44
C LYS A 197 10.64 -29.82 7.70
N SER A 198 9.75 -29.40 8.58
CA SER A 198 10.08 -28.68 9.81
C SER A 198 9.18 -29.16 10.96
N SER A 199 9.21 -28.47 12.07
CA SER A 199 8.27 -28.64 13.18
C SER A 199 7.63 -27.33 13.57
N THR A 200 6.50 -27.37 14.25
CA THR A 200 5.80 -26.16 14.73
C THR A 200 6.69 -25.31 15.62
N HIS A 201 7.42 -25.94 16.54
CA HIS A 201 8.37 -25.26 17.44
C HIS A 201 9.46 -24.52 16.64
N VAL A 202 10.10 -25.18 15.67
CA VAL A 202 11.13 -24.54 14.82
C VAL A 202 10.58 -23.37 14.03
N LEU A 203 9.34 -23.43 13.53
CA LEU A 203 8.71 -22.30 12.82
C LEU A 203 8.44 -21.12 13.74
N VAL A 204 8.03 -21.35 14.99
CA VAL A 204 7.85 -20.30 16.00
C VAL A 204 9.18 -19.63 16.33
N ASP A 205 10.22 -20.40 16.58
CA ASP A 205 11.56 -19.89 16.84
C ASP A 205 12.11 -19.09 15.65
N LEU A 206 11.89 -19.59 14.44
CA LEU A 206 12.30 -18.90 13.24
C LEU A 206 11.54 -17.57 13.06
N ASN A 207 10.25 -17.52 13.38
CA ASN A 207 9.49 -16.28 13.35
C ASN A 207 10.05 -15.27 14.36
N THR A 208 10.34 -15.70 15.58
CA THR A 208 10.91 -14.84 16.62
C THR A 208 12.31 -14.35 16.25
N SER A 209 13.21 -15.27 15.90
CA SER A 209 14.62 -14.94 15.66
C SER A 209 14.82 -14.19 14.34
N LYS A 210 14.22 -14.64 13.25
CA LYS A 210 14.40 -14.07 11.92
C LYS A 210 13.48 -12.88 11.66
N ASN A 211 12.16 -13.08 11.79
CA ASN A 211 11.19 -12.06 11.36
C ASN A 211 11.08 -10.91 12.36
N MET A 212 11.18 -11.18 13.65
CA MET A 212 11.07 -10.15 14.69
C MET A 212 12.45 -9.56 15.04
N ILE A 213 13.35 -10.36 15.60
CA ILE A 213 14.65 -9.89 16.08
C ILE A 213 15.57 -9.49 14.92
N GLY A 214 15.74 -10.37 13.92
CA GLY A 214 16.60 -10.11 12.78
C GLY A 214 16.16 -8.90 11.96
N SER A 215 14.86 -8.70 11.80
CA SER A 215 14.33 -7.49 11.14
C SER A 215 14.57 -6.23 11.97
N ALA A 216 14.51 -6.33 13.31
CA ALA A 216 14.84 -5.21 14.20
C ALA A 216 16.33 -4.86 14.14
N VAL A 217 17.21 -5.86 14.14
CA VAL A 217 18.66 -5.69 13.98
C VAL A 217 18.99 -5.00 12.66
N ALA A 218 18.33 -5.39 11.58
CA ALA A 218 18.52 -4.77 10.27
C ALA A 218 17.88 -3.37 10.14
N GLY A 219 17.12 -2.90 11.13
CA GLY A 219 16.36 -1.65 11.02
C GLY A 219 15.29 -1.70 9.92
N SER A 220 14.85 -2.90 9.51
CA SER A 220 13.91 -3.08 8.40
C SER A 220 12.50 -2.70 8.81
N ILE A 221 11.89 -1.77 8.05
CA ILE A 221 10.47 -1.42 8.15
C ILE A 221 9.72 -2.27 7.12
N GLY A 222 8.64 -2.92 7.54
CA GLY A 222 7.80 -3.71 6.63
C GLY A 222 7.90 -5.23 6.82
N LYS A 223 9.10 -5.79 6.99
CA LYS A 223 9.22 -7.24 7.28
C LYS A 223 8.64 -7.65 8.63
N LYS A 224 8.60 -6.74 9.60
CA LYS A 224 7.89 -6.94 10.88
C LYS A 224 6.37 -7.09 10.72
N LEU A 225 5.86 -6.74 9.57
CA LEU A 225 4.45 -6.58 9.26
C LEU A 225 3.86 -7.78 8.52
N VAL A 226 4.72 -8.54 7.87
CA VAL A 226 4.42 -9.86 7.32
C VAL A 226 4.80 -10.93 8.34
N GLY A 227 4.65 -10.60 9.63
CA GLY A 227 4.80 -11.56 10.72
C GLY A 227 3.63 -12.54 10.66
N CYS A 228 3.87 -13.79 10.29
CA CYS A 228 2.99 -14.87 10.65
C CYS A 228 2.89 -14.89 12.17
N PHE A 229 1.80 -14.38 12.74
CA PHE A 229 1.41 -14.75 14.09
C PHE A 229 0.91 -16.19 13.98
N LEU A 230 1.79 -17.14 14.29
CA LEU A 230 1.38 -18.53 14.50
C LEU A 230 0.68 -18.57 15.86
N VAL A 231 -0.64 -18.59 15.85
CA VAL A 231 -1.44 -18.92 17.04
C VAL A 231 -1.74 -20.42 16.94
N PHE A 232 -1.34 -21.18 17.94
CA PHE A 232 -1.65 -22.61 18.11
C PHE A 232 -2.93 -22.78 18.89
#